data_aeedbd3f5d46b16ad634221e848e1c3d
#
_entry.id   aeedbd3f5d46b16ad634221e848e1c3d
#
_cell.length_a   1.000
_cell.length_b   1.000
_cell.length_c   1.000
_cell.angle_alpha   90.00
_cell.angle_beta   90.00
_cell.angle_gamma   90.00
#
_symmetry.space_group_name_H-M   'P 1'
#
loop_
_entity.id
_entity.type
_entity.pdbx_description
1 polymer ?
#
loop_
_entity_poly.entity_id
_entity_poly.type
_entity_poly.pdbx_seq_one_letter_code
_entity_poly.pdbx_strand_id
1 'polypeptide(L)'
;MTEEVKTVRDPLLVVTAPARVPTLGEDFAAYDTASVDACEAQLRRRGWRVKETANVRLMEHRFAGSDAARAAGLQEAFDEVDADVILCLRGGYGTARLLPKVDWERAGASCAAFVGLSDTTAVNCALYAVTGKASWQGPVARAFRLVNPARDAAFEAALMSETFHLKASVTGEAFNASGIFWGGNLAILTSLVGTPWFPKIDGGILYVEDVAEPAWRIERMLLQLIQAGVLTRQRALIVGGMTGADKTAGEGAGRFSLSDALAWIRREAKIPVASGLRFGHLADTLTLPFGVESDVASDGSSLTVTAYGCASPASLPWREAPPADLWWH
;
A
#
# COMPACT_ATOMS: atom_id res chain seq x y z
N MET A 1 14.16 -7.90 41.91
CA MET A 1 13.75 -7.36 40.60
C MET A 1 12.55 -8.17 40.20
N THR A 2 11.36 -7.60 40.39
CA THR A 2 10.09 -8.20 39.95
C THR A 2 9.98 -7.95 38.46
N GLU A 3 10.01 -9.02 37.64
CA GLU A 3 9.62 -8.95 36.24
C GLU A 3 8.17 -8.46 36.22
N GLU A 4 7.95 -7.25 35.68
CA GLU A 4 6.63 -6.81 35.30
C GLU A 4 6.13 -7.77 34.21
N VAL A 5 5.19 -8.62 34.56
CA VAL A 5 4.40 -9.40 33.61
C VAL A 5 3.65 -8.38 32.75
N LYS A 6 4.18 -8.03 31.58
CA LYS A 6 3.44 -7.27 30.59
C LYS A 6 2.17 -8.07 30.27
N THR A 7 1.04 -7.59 30.73
CA THR A 7 -0.26 -8.12 30.32
C THR A 7 -0.36 -7.96 28.80
N VAL A 8 -0.29 -9.08 28.11
CA VAL A 8 -0.46 -9.14 26.65
C VAL A 8 -1.90 -8.72 26.35
N ARG A 9 -2.08 -7.52 25.79
CA ARG A 9 -3.39 -7.06 25.32
C ARG A 9 -3.60 -7.52 23.87
N ASP A 10 -4.84 -7.77 23.49
CA ASP A 10 -5.19 -7.97 22.08
C ASP A 10 -4.84 -6.70 21.26
N PRO A 11 -4.19 -6.84 20.10
CA PRO A 11 -3.77 -5.70 19.30
C PRO A 11 -4.96 -4.89 18.78
N LEU A 12 -4.84 -3.56 18.80
CA LEU A 12 -5.87 -2.64 18.34
C LEU A 12 -5.62 -2.23 16.89
N LEU A 13 -6.59 -2.53 16.03
CA LEU A 13 -6.64 -2.08 14.65
C LEU A 13 -7.69 -0.98 14.53
N VAL A 14 -7.24 0.22 14.13
CA VAL A 14 -8.12 1.37 13.89
C VAL A 14 -8.45 1.44 12.41
N VAL A 15 -9.72 1.32 12.06
CA VAL A 15 -10.22 1.49 10.69
C VAL A 15 -10.52 2.95 10.46
N THR A 16 -9.93 3.53 9.40
CA THR A 16 -10.19 4.91 8.97
C THR A 16 -10.60 4.96 7.49
N ALA A 17 -11.37 5.96 7.09
CA ALA A 17 -11.90 6.07 5.74
C ALA A 17 -11.53 7.41 5.07
N PRO A 18 -10.27 7.62 4.66
CA PRO A 18 -9.84 8.89 4.04
C PRO A 18 -10.31 9.08 2.60
N ALA A 19 -10.84 8.03 1.96
CA ALA A 19 -11.21 8.02 0.54
C ALA A 19 -12.72 7.79 0.37
N ARG A 20 -13.05 6.89 -0.56
CA ARG A 20 -14.42 6.52 -0.92
C ARG A 20 -15.01 5.55 0.11
N VAL A 21 -16.35 5.54 0.24
CA VAL A 21 -17.09 4.51 1.01
C VAL A 21 -17.41 3.27 0.18
N PRO A 22 -17.63 2.10 0.79
CA PRO A 22 -18.30 0.98 0.15
C PRO A 22 -19.73 1.40 -0.21
N THR A 23 -20.19 1.06 -1.41
CA THR A 23 -21.54 1.40 -1.88
C THR A 23 -22.20 0.19 -2.50
N LEU A 24 -23.53 0.14 -2.37
CA LEU A 24 -24.39 -0.79 -3.08
C LEU A 24 -24.65 -0.29 -4.50
N GLY A 25 -24.67 -1.21 -5.46
CA GLY A 25 -24.90 -0.90 -6.87
C GLY A 25 -23.75 -0.14 -7.55
N GLU A 26 -23.91 0.09 -8.85
CA GLU A 26 -22.96 0.84 -9.66
C GLU A 26 -23.18 2.36 -9.59
N ASP A 27 -24.38 2.77 -9.23
CA ASP A 27 -24.85 4.15 -9.13
C ASP A 27 -24.48 4.88 -7.83
N PHE A 28 -23.85 4.15 -6.88
CA PHE A 28 -23.47 4.70 -5.57
C PHE A 28 -24.65 5.19 -4.71
N ALA A 29 -25.82 4.64 -4.89
CA ALA A 29 -27.06 5.13 -4.29
C ALA A 29 -27.11 4.99 -2.77
N ALA A 30 -26.42 3.98 -2.19
CA ALA A 30 -26.45 3.73 -0.77
C ALA A 30 -25.11 3.24 -0.22
N TYR A 31 -24.87 3.50 1.06
CA TYR A 31 -23.73 2.97 1.81
C TYR A 31 -23.88 1.47 2.04
N ASP A 32 -22.81 0.70 1.77
CA ASP A 32 -22.76 -0.75 2.00
C ASP A 32 -22.28 -1.06 3.43
N THR A 33 -23.17 -0.86 4.41
CA THR A 33 -22.89 -1.15 5.82
C THR A 33 -22.51 -2.60 6.04
N ALA A 34 -23.21 -3.53 5.39
CA ALA A 34 -22.96 -4.97 5.54
C ALA A 34 -21.53 -5.36 5.14
N SER A 35 -20.97 -4.70 4.13
CA SER A 35 -19.58 -4.92 3.73
C SER A 35 -18.60 -4.49 4.81
N VAL A 36 -18.86 -3.40 5.53
CA VAL A 36 -18.02 -2.93 6.64
C VAL A 36 -18.14 -3.87 7.83
N ASP A 37 -19.36 -4.22 8.22
CA ASP A 37 -19.60 -5.16 9.32
C ASP A 37 -18.93 -6.52 9.08
N ALA A 38 -18.99 -7.01 7.83
CA ALA A 38 -18.35 -8.26 7.44
C ALA A 38 -16.83 -8.22 7.57
N CYS A 39 -16.16 -7.14 7.13
CA CYS A 39 -14.71 -7.06 7.26
C CYS A 39 -14.28 -6.91 8.72
N GLU A 40 -14.97 -6.14 9.53
CA GLU A 40 -14.67 -6.04 10.96
C GLU A 40 -14.87 -7.37 11.70
N ALA A 41 -15.98 -8.07 11.40
CA ALA A 41 -16.22 -9.38 11.98
C ALA A 41 -15.10 -10.38 11.66
N GLN A 42 -14.55 -10.33 10.44
CA GLN A 42 -13.41 -11.17 10.08
C GLN A 42 -12.12 -10.74 10.80
N LEU A 43 -11.84 -9.46 10.89
CA LEU A 43 -10.69 -8.95 11.63
C LEU A 43 -10.76 -9.35 13.11
N ARG A 44 -11.94 -9.22 13.75
CA ARG A 44 -12.16 -9.66 15.14
C ARG A 44 -11.97 -11.18 15.30
N ARG A 45 -12.46 -12.01 14.35
CA ARG A 45 -12.22 -13.47 14.39
C ARG A 45 -10.73 -13.83 14.30
N ARG A 46 -9.92 -12.96 13.72
CA ARG A 46 -8.48 -13.11 13.64
C ARG A 46 -7.75 -12.56 14.88
N GLY A 47 -8.48 -12.14 15.91
CA GLY A 47 -7.93 -11.71 17.20
C GLY A 47 -7.58 -10.22 17.26
N TRP A 48 -8.05 -9.39 16.31
CA TRP A 48 -7.91 -7.95 16.39
C TRP A 48 -9.02 -7.34 17.23
N ARG A 49 -8.68 -6.42 18.12
CA ARG A 49 -9.63 -5.40 18.58
C ARG A 49 -9.81 -4.40 17.44
N VAL A 50 -11.04 -4.06 17.09
CA VAL A 50 -11.32 -3.16 15.97
C VAL A 50 -12.08 -1.95 16.46
N LYS A 51 -11.54 -0.74 16.18
CA LYS A 51 -12.14 0.57 16.43
C LYS A 51 -12.32 1.27 15.08
N GLU A 52 -13.46 1.93 14.88
CA GLU A 52 -13.68 2.82 13.73
C GLU A 52 -13.43 4.28 14.14
N THR A 53 -12.89 5.07 13.20
CA THR A 53 -12.91 6.53 13.32
C THR A 53 -14.31 7.07 12.99
N ALA A 54 -14.61 8.26 13.51
CA ALA A 54 -15.95 8.85 13.46
C ALA A 54 -16.54 8.97 12.03
N ASN A 55 -15.68 9.05 11.01
CA ASN A 55 -16.12 9.24 9.63
C ASN A 55 -16.39 7.92 8.85
N VAL A 56 -16.01 6.76 9.40
CA VAL A 56 -16.12 5.47 8.68
C VAL A 56 -17.54 5.20 8.18
N ARG A 57 -18.55 5.54 8.96
CA ARG A 57 -19.98 5.32 8.64
C ARG A 57 -20.67 6.52 7.98
N LEU A 58 -19.93 7.60 7.70
CA LEU A 58 -20.50 8.75 7.00
C LEU A 58 -20.50 8.54 5.48
N MET A 59 -21.47 9.16 4.82
CA MET A 59 -21.51 9.21 3.36
C MET A 59 -21.91 10.60 2.90
N GLU A 60 -21.06 11.23 2.09
CA GLU A 60 -21.33 12.46 1.37
C GLU A 60 -20.87 12.26 -0.08
N HIS A 61 -21.81 12.21 -1.02
CA HIS A 61 -21.54 11.75 -2.37
C HIS A 61 -20.92 10.34 -2.36
N ARG A 62 -19.69 10.20 -2.83
CA ARG A 62 -18.94 8.94 -2.84
C ARG A 62 -17.95 8.79 -1.70
N PHE A 63 -17.82 9.79 -0.83
CA PHE A 63 -16.80 9.87 0.21
C PHE A 63 -17.33 9.48 1.59
N ALA A 64 -16.43 9.14 2.49
CA ALA A 64 -16.73 8.90 3.89
C ALA A 64 -16.93 10.23 4.65
N GLY A 65 -17.93 11.01 4.25
CA GLY A 65 -18.22 12.34 4.72
C GLY A 65 -17.45 13.45 3.99
N SER A 66 -17.56 14.67 4.49
CA SER A 66 -16.86 15.85 3.94
C SER A 66 -15.35 15.72 4.03
N ASP A 67 -14.62 16.58 3.30
CA ASP A 67 -13.16 16.63 3.41
C ASP A 67 -12.69 16.88 4.85
N ALA A 68 -13.42 17.74 5.61
CA ALA A 68 -13.10 18.01 7.00
C ALA A 68 -13.30 16.76 7.88
N ALA A 69 -14.41 16.05 7.71
CA ALA A 69 -14.70 14.82 8.47
C ALA A 69 -13.67 13.72 8.16
N ARG A 70 -13.27 13.55 6.90
CA ARG A 70 -12.27 12.56 6.49
C ARG A 70 -10.87 12.88 7.00
N ALA A 71 -10.48 14.17 6.97
CA ALA A 71 -9.20 14.61 7.52
C ALA A 71 -9.17 14.44 9.04
N ALA A 72 -10.26 14.81 9.74
CA ALA A 72 -10.38 14.59 11.17
C ALA A 72 -10.35 13.10 11.54
N GLY A 73 -11.04 12.23 10.79
CA GLY A 73 -10.99 10.79 11.04
C GLY A 73 -9.61 10.18 10.77
N LEU A 74 -8.88 10.66 9.77
CA LEU A 74 -7.51 10.23 9.55
C LEU A 74 -6.60 10.69 10.70
N GLN A 75 -6.77 11.93 11.18
CA GLN A 75 -6.02 12.45 12.32
C GLN A 75 -6.37 11.69 13.60
N GLU A 76 -7.66 11.42 13.86
CA GLU A 76 -8.14 10.61 14.98
C GLU A 76 -7.44 9.24 15.03
N ALA A 77 -7.27 8.60 13.86
CA ALA A 77 -6.58 7.31 13.79
C ALA A 77 -5.10 7.42 14.18
N PHE A 78 -4.41 8.47 13.75
CA PHE A 78 -3.00 8.69 14.13
C PHE A 78 -2.84 9.11 15.60
N ASP A 79 -3.82 9.80 16.16
CA ASP A 79 -3.82 10.27 17.55
C ASP A 79 -4.22 9.17 18.56
N GLU A 80 -4.74 8.03 18.08
CA GLU A 80 -5.10 6.90 18.96
C GLU A 80 -3.84 6.26 19.54
N VAL A 81 -3.57 6.55 20.79
CA VAL A 81 -2.32 6.12 21.47
C VAL A 81 -2.19 4.61 21.66
N ASP A 82 -3.33 3.93 21.68
CA ASP A 82 -3.40 2.47 21.84
C ASP A 82 -3.41 1.73 20.48
N ALA A 83 -3.43 2.45 19.36
CA ALA A 83 -3.44 1.82 18.06
C ALA A 83 -2.14 1.08 17.79
N ASP A 84 -2.25 -0.17 17.36
CA ASP A 84 -1.14 -0.96 16.83
C ASP A 84 -1.07 -0.84 15.31
N VAL A 85 -2.25 -0.82 14.65
CA VAL A 85 -2.38 -0.71 13.20
C VAL A 85 -3.47 0.30 12.85
N ILE A 86 -3.18 1.18 11.89
CA ILE A 86 -4.16 2.03 11.22
C ILE A 86 -4.41 1.44 9.85
N LEU A 87 -5.63 0.98 9.58
CA LEU A 87 -6.01 0.32 8.36
C LEU A 87 -7.05 1.14 7.58
N CYS A 88 -6.74 1.51 6.34
CA CYS A 88 -7.71 2.20 5.50
C CYS A 88 -8.89 1.28 5.16
N LEU A 89 -10.12 1.79 5.24
CA LEU A 89 -11.34 1.04 4.91
C LEU A 89 -11.29 0.56 3.46
N ARG A 90 -10.95 1.46 2.54
CA ARG A 90 -10.73 1.20 1.11
C ARG A 90 -10.02 2.38 0.45
N GLY A 91 -9.53 2.15 -0.78
CA GLY A 91 -9.12 3.21 -1.69
C GLY A 91 -10.29 3.87 -2.44
N GLY A 92 -10.01 4.40 -3.61
CA GLY A 92 -10.98 5.01 -4.49
C GLY A 92 -10.52 6.35 -5.03
N TYR A 93 -10.93 7.46 -4.39
CA TYR A 93 -10.56 8.82 -4.79
C TYR A 93 -10.73 9.79 -3.61
N GLY A 94 -9.94 10.85 -3.60
CA GLY A 94 -10.16 12.02 -2.75
C GLY A 94 -9.23 12.16 -1.56
N THR A 95 -8.32 11.21 -1.35
CA THR A 95 -7.32 11.29 -0.25
C THR A 95 -6.37 12.48 -0.43
N ALA A 96 -5.95 12.77 -1.67
CA ALA A 96 -5.07 13.91 -1.95
C ALA A 96 -5.65 15.27 -1.52
N ARG A 97 -6.98 15.42 -1.46
CA ARG A 97 -7.66 16.64 -0.96
C ARG A 97 -7.44 16.88 0.54
N LEU A 98 -7.07 15.84 1.26
CA LEU A 98 -6.90 15.87 2.72
C LEU A 98 -5.49 16.26 3.14
N LEU A 99 -4.49 16.05 2.26
CA LEU A 99 -3.08 16.20 2.60
C LEU A 99 -2.73 17.56 3.24
N PRO A 100 -3.28 18.71 2.79
CA PRO A 100 -3.03 19.99 3.45
C PRO A 100 -3.83 20.22 4.74
N LYS A 101 -4.65 19.26 5.18
CA LYS A 101 -5.57 19.38 6.35
C LYS A 101 -5.16 18.48 7.51
N VAL A 102 -4.19 17.58 7.30
CA VAL A 102 -3.68 16.64 8.31
C VAL A 102 -2.43 17.25 8.97
N ASP A 103 -2.35 17.11 10.27
CA ASP A 103 -1.14 17.42 11.04
C ASP A 103 -0.16 16.25 10.91
N TRP A 104 0.76 16.36 9.97
CA TRP A 104 1.71 15.29 9.65
C TRP A 104 2.75 15.08 10.74
N GLU A 105 3.12 16.12 11.52
CA GLU A 105 4.05 15.96 12.62
C GLU A 105 3.46 15.07 13.70
N ARG A 106 2.19 15.30 14.07
CA ARG A 106 1.44 14.42 14.98
C ARG A 106 1.26 13.02 14.40
N ALA A 107 0.93 12.91 13.11
CA ALA A 107 0.84 11.61 12.43
C ALA A 107 2.17 10.85 12.47
N GLY A 108 3.29 11.54 12.28
CA GLY A 108 4.63 10.97 12.38
C GLY A 108 4.99 10.47 13.78
N ALA A 109 4.46 11.12 14.82
CA ALA A 109 4.68 10.72 16.22
C ALA A 109 3.85 9.50 16.65
N SER A 110 2.84 9.08 15.90
CA SER A 110 2.06 7.86 16.18
C SER A 110 2.96 6.63 16.23
N CYS A 111 2.71 5.69 17.14
CA CYS A 111 3.40 4.40 17.17
C CYS A 111 2.77 3.36 16.22
N ALA A 112 1.57 3.62 15.73
CA ALA A 112 0.83 2.68 14.89
C ALA A 112 1.46 2.49 13.50
N ALA A 113 1.37 1.26 12.98
CA ALA A 113 1.72 0.94 11.60
C ALA A 113 0.56 1.35 10.68
N PHE A 114 0.79 2.33 9.81
CA PHE A 114 -0.21 2.73 8.81
C PHE A 114 -0.19 1.78 7.61
N VAL A 115 -1.36 1.28 7.21
CA VAL A 115 -1.54 0.42 6.03
C VAL A 115 -2.55 1.04 5.07
N GLY A 116 -2.11 1.28 3.83
CA GLY A 116 -2.94 1.79 2.75
C GLY A 116 -2.71 1.06 1.42
N LEU A 117 -3.58 1.30 0.44
CA LEU A 117 -3.45 0.83 -0.94
C LEU A 117 -4.25 1.74 -1.87
N SER A 118 -3.85 1.80 -3.16
CA SER A 118 -4.62 2.59 -4.15
C SER A 118 -4.57 4.09 -3.82
N ASP A 119 -5.71 4.79 -3.78
CA ASP A 119 -5.81 6.21 -3.47
C ASP A 119 -5.11 6.61 -2.15
N THR A 120 -5.07 5.71 -1.18
CA THR A 120 -4.41 5.97 0.11
C THR A 120 -2.88 5.88 0.06
N THR A 121 -2.28 5.51 -1.09
CA THR A 121 -0.86 5.75 -1.38
C THR A 121 -0.46 7.21 -1.12
N ALA A 122 -1.40 8.15 -1.29
CA ALA A 122 -1.18 9.56 -0.98
C ALA A 122 -0.81 9.80 0.49
N VAL A 123 -1.40 9.04 1.44
CA VAL A 123 -1.05 9.10 2.87
C VAL A 123 0.34 8.53 3.12
N ASN A 124 0.67 7.37 2.53
CA ASN A 124 2.01 6.78 2.64
C ASN A 124 3.09 7.78 2.17
N CYS A 125 2.85 8.39 1.00
CA CYS A 125 3.76 9.39 0.43
C CYS A 125 3.93 10.61 1.35
N ALA A 126 2.82 11.21 1.80
CA ALA A 126 2.85 12.40 2.64
C ALA A 126 3.48 12.14 4.01
N LEU A 127 3.14 11.01 4.64
CA LEU A 127 3.71 10.59 5.92
C LEU A 127 5.24 10.47 5.82
N TYR A 128 5.73 9.79 4.78
CA TYR A 128 7.17 9.67 4.56
C TYR A 128 7.83 11.01 4.16
N ALA A 129 7.21 11.74 3.23
CA ALA A 129 7.80 12.98 2.72
C ALA A 129 7.99 14.04 3.80
N VAL A 130 7.07 14.11 4.78
CA VAL A 130 7.09 15.13 5.84
C VAL A 130 7.87 14.65 7.07
N THR A 131 7.77 13.37 7.42
CA THR A 131 8.26 12.87 8.72
C THR A 131 9.35 11.80 8.61
N GLY A 132 9.57 11.23 7.43
CA GLY A 132 10.45 10.07 7.24
C GLY A 132 9.88 8.76 7.79
N LYS A 133 8.63 8.76 8.28
CA LYS A 133 8.05 7.57 8.90
C LYS A 133 7.71 6.51 7.87
N ALA A 134 8.19 5.28 8.13
CA ALA A 134 7.84 4.09 7.37
C ALA A 134 6.36 3.73 7.56
N SER A 135 5.81 3.04 6.55
CA SER A 135 4.43 2.57 6.54
C SER A 135 4.31 1.32 5.67
N TRP A 136 3.09 0.89 5.39
CA TRP A 136 2.83 -0.31 4.61
C TRP A 136 1.87 -0.04 3.45
N GLN A 137 2.09 -0.74 2.35
CA GLN A 137 1.16 -0.89 1.24
C GLN A 137 0.60 -2.32 1.26
N GLY A 138 -0.72 -2.47 1.40
CA GLY A 138 -1.30 -3.82 1.55
C GLY A 138 -2.82 -3.83 1.47
N PRO A 139 -3.44 -4.99 1.75
CA PRO A 139 -4.89 -5.11 1.69
C PRO A 139 -5.55 -4.10 2.62
N VAL A 140 -6.56 -3.40 2.11
CA VAL A 140 -7.42 -2.51 2.89
C VAL A 140 -8.48 -3.30 3.66
N ALA A 141 -9.12 -2.71 4.69
CA ALA A 141 -10.07 -3.42 5.55
C ALA A 141 -11.16 -4.13 4.75
N ARG A 142 -11.70 -3.51 3.69
CA ARG A 142 -12.73 -4.12 2.83
C ARG A 142 -12.29 -5.42 2.15
N ALA A 143 -11.00 -5.67 1.98
CA ALA A 143 -10.52 -6.93 1.43
C ALA A 143 -10.83 -8.11 2.36
N PHE A 144 -10.81 -7.88 3.68
CA PHE A 144 -11.05 -8.91 4.69
C PHE A 144 -12.51 -9.38 4.79
N ARG A 145 -13.48 -8.74 4.11
CA ARG A 145 -14.84 -9.26 3.99
C ARG A 145 -14.91 -10.66 3.35
N LEU A 146 -13.92 -10.99 2.53
CA LEU A 146 -13.75 -12.30 1.91
C LEU A 146 -12.53 -12.99 2.53
N VAL A 147 -12.72 -14.20 3.00
CA VAL A 147 -11.65 -15.01 3.58
C VAL A 147 -10.62 -15.36 2.49
N ASN A 148 -9.39 -15.02 2.74
CA ASN A 148 -8.23 -15.42 1.94
C ASN A 148 -7.08 -15.74 2.90
N PRO A 149 -6.93 -17.02 3.33
CA PRO A 149 -5.98 -17.37 4.36
C PRO A 149 -4.54 -16.96 4.04
N ALA A 150 -4.15 -17.07 2.78
CA ALA A 150 -2.81 -16.74 2.33
C ALA A 150 -2.52 -15.23 2.45
N ARG A 151 -3.37 -14.38 1.87
CA ARG A 151 -3.27 -12.92 1.99
C ARG A 151 -3.28 -12.47 3.46
N ASP A 152 -4.20 -13.04 4.24
CA ASP A 152 -4.42 -12.63 5.62
C ASP A 152 -3.21 -13.00 6.50
N ALA A 153 -2.63 -14.19 6.30
CA ALA A 153 -1.41 -14.61 6.99
C ALA A 153 -0.21 -13.74 6.59
N ALA A 154 -0.06 -13.41 5.30
CA ALA A 154 1.01 -12.54 4.83
C ALA A 154 0.90 -11.12 5.40
N PHE A 155 -0.32 -10.58 5.50
CA PHE A 155 -0.57 -9.29 6.11
C PHE A 155 -0.12 -9.26 7.58
N GLU A 156 -0.51 -10.27 8.35
CA GLU A 156 -0.12 -10.37 9.76
C GLU A 156 1.39 -10.58 9.92
N ALA A 157 1.98 -11.48 9.13
CA ALA A 157 3.42 -11.74 9.18
C ALA A 157 4.25 -10.49 8.87
N ALA A 158 3.84 -9.70 7.87
CA ALA A 158 4.50 -8.45 7.52
C ALA A 158 4.50 -7.47 8.70
N LEU A 159 3.36 -7.29 9.36
CA LEU A 159 3.21 -6.35 10.48
C LEU A 159 3.90 -6.79 11.78
N MET A 160 4.22 -8.07 11.92
CA MET A 160 4.83 -8.63 13.14
C MET A 160 6.36 -8.60 13.14
N SER A 161 7.00 -8.17 12.06
CA SER A 161 8.45 -8.25 11.92
C SER A 161 9.08 -6.88 11.69
N GLU A 162 10.13 -6.57 12.44
CA GLU A 162 10.99 -5.42 12.17
C GLU A 162 11.88 -5.63 10.94
N THR A 163 12.11 -6.88 10.56
CA THR A 163 12.80 -7.27 9.33
C THR A 163 11.82 -8.04 8.45
N PHE A 164 11.50 -7.44 7.31
CA PHE A 164 10.59 -8.05 6.34
C PHE A 164 11.39 -8.86 5.34
N HIS A 165 10.92 -10.08 5.04
CA HIS A 165 11.48 -10.95 4.01
C HIS A 165 10.40 -11.32 3.01
N LEU A 166 10.72 -11.25 1.72
CA LEU A 166 9.85 -11.68 0.63
C LEU A 166 10.67 -12.46 -0.39
N LYS A 167 10.11 -13.58 -0.86
CA LYS A 167 10.52 -14.24 -2.10
C LYS A 167 9.29 -14.38 -2.98
N ALA A 168 9.38 -13.93 -4.24
CA ALA A 168 8.23 -13.93 -5.15
C ALA A 168 8.69 -14.21 -6.57
N SER A 169 7.81 -14.80 -7.39
CA SER A 169 8.04 -14.95 -8.84
C SER A 169 7.85 -13.62 -9.53
N VAL A 170 8.76 -13.31 -10.45
CA VAL A 170 8.72 -12.12 -11.33
C VAL A 170 9.24 -12.51 -12.71
N THR A 171 9.15 -11.58 -13.65
CA THR A 171 9.77 -11.69 -14.98
C THR A 171 10.50 -10.38 -15.27
N GLY A 172 11.74 -10.44 -15.70
CA GLY A 172 12.47 -9.23 -16.04
C GLY A 172 13.98 -9.42 -16.07
N GLU A 173 14.68 -8.39 -15.61
CA GLU A 173 16.14 -8.36 -15.60
C GLU A 173 16.69 -8.85 -14.25
N ALA A 174 17.89 -9.43 -14.30
CA ALA A 174 18.63 -9.76 -13.09
C ALA A 174 19.32 -8.49 -12.56
N PHE A 175 19.21 -8.27 -11.24
CA PHE A 175 19.86 -7.15 -10.56
C PHE A 175 20.04 -7.41 -9.07
N ASN A 176 20.95 -6.65 -8.45
CA ASN A 176 21.07 -6.51 -7.02
C ASN A 176 21.08 -5.01 -6.70
N ALA A 177 20.24 -4.57 -5.79
CA ALA A 177 20.13 -3.17 -5.41
C ALA A 177 19.83 -3.05 -3.92
N SER A 178 20.45 -2.07 -3.25
CA SER A 178 20.13 -1.67 -1.87
C SER A 178 19.66 -0.23 -1.87
N GLY A 179 18.66 0.11 -1.06
CA GLY A 179 18.12 1.46 -0.94
C GLY A 179 16.69 1.46 -0.40
N ILE A 180 16.11 2.64 -0.31
CA ILE A 180 14.74 2.78 0.18
C ILE A 180 13.74 2.06 -0.74
N PHE A 181 13.03 1.08 -0.19
CA PHE A 181 11.94 0.39 -0.86
C PHE A 181 10.63 1.16 -0.68
N TRP A 182 10.03 1.62 -1.77
CA TRP A 182 8.88 2.50 -1.73
C TRP A 182 8.04 2.41 -3.00
N GLY A 183 6.81 2.89 -2.94
CA GLY A 183 5.96 2.87 -4.12
C GLY A 183 4.47 2.83 -3.81
N GLY A 184 3.68 2.21 -4.69
CA GLY A 184 2.23 2.05 -4.56
C GLY A 184 1.50 2.32 -5.87
N ASN A 185 0.32 2.94 -5.80
CA ASN A 185 -0.50 3.20 -6.98
C ASN A 185 0.15 4.24 -7.90
N LEU A 186 0.37 3.87 -9.16
CA LEU A 186 1.10 4.68 -10.14
C LEU A 186 0.40 6.00 -10.46
N ALA A 187 -0.93 5.99 -10.62
CA ALA A 187 -1.71 7.21 -10.89
C ALA A 187 -1.61 8.20 -9.72
N ILE A 188 -1.63 7.70 -8.49
CA ILE A 188 -1.48 8.55 -7.31
C ILE A 188 -0.06 9.09 -7.19
N LEU A 189 0.96 8.25 -7.38
CA LEU A 189 2.36 8.69 -7.36
C LEU A 189 2.59 9.82 -8.37
N THR A 190 2.16 9.64 -9.61
CA THR A 190 2.32 10.67 -10.65
C THR A 190 1.56 11.94 -10.36
N SER A 191 0.39 11.87 -9.74
CA SER A 191 -0.41 13.04 -9.36
C SER A 191 0.23 13.88 -8.27
N LEU A 192 1.12 13.31 -7.46
CA LEU A 192 1.82 14.01 -6.38
C LEU A 192 3.16 14.62 -6.81
N VAL A 193 3.68 14.30 -8.00
CA VAL A 193 4.94 14.88 -8.50
C VAL A 193 4.88 16.40 -8.48
N GLY A 194 5.89 17.03 -7.88
CA GLY A 194 5.97 18.49 -7.73
C GLY A 194 5.23 19.05 -6.51
N THR A 195 4.55 18.22 -5.72
CA THR A 195 3.92 18.63 -4.46
C THR A 195 4.84 18.39 -3.26
N PRO A 196 4.63 19.06 -2.11
CA PRO A 196 5.42 18.82 -0.90
C PRO A 196 5.21 17.43 -0.30
N TRP A 197 4.17 16.70 -0.71
CA TRP A 197 3.85 15.36 -0.22
C TRP A 197 4.44 14.22 -1.06
N PHE A 198 5.20 14.57 -2.10
CA PHE A 198 5.90 13.56 -2.89
C PHE A 198 7.26 13.22 -2.25
N PRO A 199 7.56 11.93 -1.95
CA PRO A 199 8.84 11.51 -1.37
C PRO A 199 10.04 11.88 -2.25
N LYS A 200 11.07 12.49 -1.67
CA LYS A 200 12.33 12.79 -2.36
C LYS A 200 13.32 11.66 -2.08
N ILE A 201 13.22 10.59 -2.83
CA ILE A 201 14.04 9.37 -2.66
C ILE A 201 14.89 9.20 -3.91
N ASP A 202 16.20 9.35 -3.76
CA ASP A 202 17.19 9.04 -4.78
C ASP A 202 17.91 7.74 -4.40
N GLY A 203 18.20 6.91 -5.39
CA GLY A 203 18.84 5.61 -5.17
C GLY A 203 17.92 4.57 -4.52
N GLY A 204 16.61 4.78 -4.52
CA GLY A 204 15.64 3.83 -4.00
C GLY A 204 15.26 2.73 -4.99
N ILE A 205 14.41 1.81 -4.56
CA ILE A 205 13.79 0.77 -5.37
C ILE A 205 12.29 1.05 -5.41
N LEU A 206 11.79 1.46 -6.58
CA LEU A 206 10.39 1.84 -6.77
C LEU A 206 9.55 0.63 -7.15
N TYR A 207 8.44 0.40 -6.43
CA TYR A 207 7.42 -0.56 -6.88
C TYR A 207 6.11 0.18 -7.23
N VAL A 208 5.43 -0.29 -8.28
CA VAL A 208 4.19 0.34 -8.76
C VAL A 208 3.13 -0.69 -9.11
N GLU A 209 1.88 -0.33 -8.90
CA GLU A 209 0.71 -1.07 -9.34
C GLU A 209 -0.35 -0.11 -9.85
N ASP A 210 -1.32 -0.58 -10.63
CA ASP A 210 -2.51 0.21 -10.96
C ASP A 210 -3.70 -0.67 -11.37
N VAL A 211 -4.89 -0.07 -11.47
CA VAL A 211 -6.11 -0.75 -11.86
C VAL A 211 -6.91 0.08 -12.86
N ALA A 212 -7.42 -0.60 -13.88
CA ALA A 212 -8.28 -0.01 -14.93
C ALA A 212 -7.63 1.12 -15.75
N GLU A 213 -6.30 1.20 -15.74
CA GLU A 213 -5.55 2.10 -16.61
C GLU A 213 -5.10 1.36 -17.86
N PRO A 214 -5.39 1.87 -19.09
CA PRO A 214 -4.88 1.28 -20.31
C PRO A 214 -3.35 1.33 -20.39
N ALA A 215 -2.73 0.39 -21.13
CA ALA A 215 -1.28 0.28 -21.27
C ALA A 215 -0.60 1.60 -21.68
N TRP A 216 -1.21 2.37 -22.60
CA TRP A 216 -0.69 3.67 -23.05
C TRP A 216 -0.75 4.75 -21.96
N ARG A 217 -1.69 4.67 -21.00
CA ARG A 217 -1.70 5.58 -19.85
C ARG A 217 -0.66 5.20 -18.82
N ILE A 218 -0.44 3.89 -18.60
CA ILE A 218 0.64 3.38 -17.74
C ILE A 218 1.99 3.85 -18.28
N GLU A 219 2.24 3.69 -19.60
CA GLU A 219 3.45 4.21 -20.24
C GLU A 219 3.60 5.73 -20.02
N ARG A 220 2.54 6.51 -20.26
CA ARG A 220 2.58 7.97 -20.09
C ARG A 220 2.89 8.39 -18.66
N MET A 221 2.36 7.69 -17.65
CA MET A 221 2.65 7.95 -16.24
C MET A 221 4.10 7.61 -15.88
N LEU A 222 4.60 6.47 -16.35
CA LEU A 222 6.00 6.10 -16.16
C LEU A 222 6.95 7.07 -16.92
N LEU A 223 6.58 7.49 -18.11
CA LEU A 223 7.30 8.53 -18.85
C LEU A 223 7.33 9.86 -18.07
N GLN A 224 6.22 10.26 -17.46
CA GLN A 224 6.19 11.44 -16.58
C GLN A 224 7.21 11.31 -15.42
N LEU A 225 7.30 10.13 -14.80
CA LEU A 225 8.30 9.89 -13.74
C LEU A 225 9.74 9.92 -14.28
N ILE A 226 9.98 9.46 -15.52
CA ILE A 226 11.28 9.58 -16.21
C ILE A 226 11.62 11.05 -16.41
N GLN A 227 10.72 11.82 -17.02
CA GLN A 227 10.95 13.24 -17.38
C GLN A 227 11.06 14.14 -16.15
N ALA A 228 10.36 13.80 -15.07
CA ALA A 228 10.51 14.47 -13.77
C ALA A 228 11.81 14.07 -13.03
N GLY A 229 12.60 13.17 -13.60
CA GLY A 229 13.83 12.67 -13.00
C GLY A 229 13.60 11.77 -11.78
N VAL A 230 12.38 11.33 -11.51
CA VAL A 230 12.05 10.45 -10.39
C VAL A 230 12.56 9.04 -10.67
N LEU A 231 12.09 8.44 -11.77
CA LEU A 231 12.41 7.05 -12.09
C LEU A 231 13.88 6.85 -12.46
N THR A 232 14.48 7.77 -13.17
CA THR A 232 15.90 7.70 -13.59
C THR A 232 16.90 7.80 -12.44
N ARG A 233 16.47 8.24 -11.27
CA ARG A 233 17.29 8.25 -10.04
C ARG A 233 17.05 7.03 -9.15
N GLN A 234 16.18 6.10 -9.54
CA GLN A 234 16.00 4.84 -8.82
C GLN A 234 17.03 3.81 -9.26
N ARG A 235 17.25 2.79 -8.43
CA ARG A 235 18.14 1.65 -8.72
C ARG A 235 17.44 0.51 -9.45
N ALA A 236 16.12 0.37 -9.26
CA ALA A 236 15.28 -0.58 -9.97
C ALA A 236 13.81 -0.15 -9.94
N LEU A 237 13.03 -0.66 -10.91
CA LEU A 237 11.57 -0.59 -10.95
C LEU A 237 10.99 -2.00 -10.85
N ILE A 238 10.04 -2.17 -9.92
CA ILE A 238 9.27 -3.41 -9.77
C ILE A 238 7.81 -3.11 -10.12
N VAL A 239 7.29 -3.79 -11.13
CA VAL A 239 5.92 -3.63 -11.60
C VAL A 239 5.05 -4.74 -11.03
N GLY A 240 4.08 -4.35 -10.21
CA GLY A 240 3.06 -5.21 -9.66
C GLY A 240 1.89 -5.46 -10.62
N GLY A 241 0.72 -5.69 -10.06
CA GLY A 241 -0.52 -5.89 -10.83
C GLY A 241 -0.94 -4.60 -11.55
N MET A 242 -0.98 -4.65 -12.87
CA MET A 242 -1.57 -3.63 -13.73
C MET A 242 -2.93 -4.15 -14.22
N THR A 243 -3.89 -4.24 -13.28
CA THR A 243 -5.15 -4.95 -13.50
C THR A 243 -6.00 -4.27 -14.57
N GLY A 244 -6.25 -4.98 -15.67
CA GLY A 244 -7.09 -4.50 -16.77
C GLY A 244 -6.34 -3.65 -17.81
N ALA A 245 -5.01 -3.54 -17.74
CA ALA A 245 -4.21 -2.73 -18.66
C ALA A 245 -4.39 -3.12 -20.13
N ASP A 246 -4.55 -4.40 -20.42
CA ASP A 246 -4.67 -4.93 -21.78
C ASP A 246 -6.12 -5.05 -22.30
N LYS A 247 -7.12 -4.63 -21.51
CA LYS A 247 -8.53 -4.68 -21.95
C LYS A 247 -8.81 -3.86 -23.23
N THR A 248 -7.98 -2.85 -23.49
CA THR A 248 -8.07 -1.95 -24.64
C THR A 248 -6.83 -2.02 -25.53
N ALA A 249 -6.07 -3.12 -25.45
CA ALA A 249 -4.83 -3.26 -26.21
C ALA A 249 -5.02 -3.25 -27.73
N GLY A 250 -6.23 -3.54 -28.22
CA GLY A 250 -6.53 -3.66 -29.66
C GLY A 250 -6.08 -4.99 -30.22
N GLU A 251 -6.16 -5.14 -31.56
CA GLU A 251 -5.81 -6.34 -32.29
C GLU A 251 -4.92 -6.03 -33.51
N GLY A 252 -4.25 -7.04 -34.03
CA GLY A 252 -3.40 -6.91 -35.23
C GLY A 252 -2.29 -5.88 -35.09
N ALA A 253 -2.02 -5.15 -36.14
CA ALA A 253 -0.93 -4.15 -36.20
C ALA A 253 -1.18 -2.91 -35.33
N GLY A 254 -2.41 -2.69 -34.90
CA GLY A 254 -2.78 -1.58 -33.99
C GLY A 254 -2.74 -1.95 -32.51
N ARG A 255 -2.32 -3.16 -32.17
CA ARG A 255 -2.25 -3.62 -30.79
C ARG A 255 -1.11 -2.90 -30.06
N PHE A 256 -1.45 -2.41 -28.84
CA PHE A 256 -0.47 -1.87 -27.89
C PHE A 256 -0.79 -2.41 -26.49
N SER A 257 0.07 -3.27 -25.98
CA SER A 257 -0.11 -3.99 -24.71
C SER A 257 0.75 -3.42 -23.59
N LEU A 258 0.48 -3.86 -22.37
CA LEU A 258 1.36 -3.57 -21.23
C LEU A 258 2.80 -4.03 -21.48
N SER A 259 2.99 -5.18 -22.14
CA SER A 259 4.32 -5.67 -22.48
C SER A 259 5.08 -4.71 -23.41
N ASP A 260 4.37 -4.10 -24.38
CA ASP A 260 4.98 -3.11 -25.30
C ASP A 260 5.37 -1.84 -24.54
N ALA A 261 4.49 -1.35 -23.67
CA ALA A 261 4.77 -0.21 -22.80
C ALA A 261 6.01 -0.46 -21.91
N LEU A 262 6.07 -1.60 -21.23
CA LEU A 262 7.17 -1.92 -20.34
C LEU A 262 8.48 -2.16 -21.11
N ALA A 263 8.43 -2.73 -22.33
CA ALA A 263 9.60 -2.87 -23.17
C ALA A 263 10.19 -1.51 -23.57
N TRP A 264 9.34 -0.52 -23.83
CA TRP A 264 9.76 0.87 -24.09
C TRP A 264 10.39 1.50 -22.84
N ILE A 265 9.72 1.38 -21.68
CA ILE A 265 10.19 1.94 -20.41
C ILE A 265 11.57 1.38 -20.02
N ARG A 266 11.82 0.08 -20.21
CA ARG A 266 13.15 -0.53 -19.95
C ARG A 266 14.27 0.17 -20.71
N ARG A 267 14.04 0.50 -21.98
CA ARG A 267 15.03 1.20 -22.81
C ARG A 267 15.28 2.63 -22.36
N GLU A 268 14.22 3.35 -21.95
CA GLU A 268 14.29 4.79 -21.65
C GLU A 268 14.74 5.08 -20.21
N ALA A 269 14.28 4.30 -19.24
CA ALA A 269 14.60 4.51 -17.83
C ALA A 269 16.07 4.17 -17.50
N LYS A 270 16.70 3.26 -18.26
CA LYS A 270 18.08 2.80 -18.07
C LYS A 270 18.35 2.24 -16.67
N ILE A 271 17.34 1.65 -16.07
CA ILE A 271 17.37 0.93 -14.81
C ILE A 271 16.75 -0.45 -14.99
N PRO A 272 17.12 -1.45 -14.19
CA PRO A 272 16.49 -2.77 -14.25
C PRO A 272 15.00 -2.70 -13.96
N VAL A 273 14.21 -3.50 -14.68
CA VAL A 273 12.74 -3.59 -14.49
C VAL A 273 12.34 -5.05 -14.34
N ALA A 274 11.78 -5.40 -13.19
CA ALA A 274 11.07 -6.64 -12.94
C ALA A 274 9.56 -6.42 -12.97
N SER A 275 8.78 -7.39 -13.41
CA SER A 275 7.32 -7.31 -13.50
C SER A 275 6.63 -8.58 -13.05
N GLY A 276 5.36 -8.52 -12.70
CA GLY A 276 4.56 -9.67 -12.28
C GLY A 276 4.53 -9.89 -10.77
N LEU A 277 5.06 -8.97 -9.96
CA LEU A 277 4.92 -9.05 -8.51
C LEU A 277 3.43 -9.07 -8.13
N ARG A 278 3.01 -9.98 -7.25
CA ARG A 278 1.61 -10.14 -6.81
C ARG A 278 1.22 -9.07 -5.78
N PHE A 279 1.34 -7.82 -6.17
CA PHE A 279 1.02 -6.64 -5.36
C PHE A 279 0.08 -5.72 -6.13
N GLY A 280 -0.93 -5.15 -5.46
CA GLY A 280 -1.90 -4.20 -6.01
C GLY A 280 -3.34 -4.69 -5.91
N HIS A 281 -4.18 -4.38 -6.91
CA HIS A 281 -5.61 -4.72 -6.93
C HIS A 281 -5.87 -6.19 -7.29
N LEU A 282 -5.30 -7.09 -6.50
CA LEU A 282 -5.39 -8.54 -6.61
C LEU A 282 -6.06 -9.11 -5.35
N ALA A 283 -6.77 -10.23 -5.49
CA ALA A 283 -7.44 -10.87 -4.35
C ALA A 283 -6.45 -11.34 -3.26
N ASP A 284 -5.26 -11.72 -3.68
CA ASP A 284 -4.15 -12.24 -2.88
C ASP A 284 -2.95 -11.28 -2.87
N THR A 285 -3.22 -9.98 -2.86
CA THR A 285 -2.18 -8.95 -2.84
C THR A 285 -1.24 -9.11 -1.66
N LEU A 286 0.05 -8.94 -1.93
CA LEU A 286 1.09 -8.87 -0.91
C LEU A 286 0.95 -7.61 -0.04
N THR A 287 1.53 -7.66 1.15
CA THR A 287 1.78 -6.48 1.98
C THR A 287 3.26 -6.14 1.86
N LEU A 288 3.56 -4.93 1.41
CA LEU A 288 4.92 -4.45 1.17
C LEU A 288 5.26 -3.27 2.08
N PRO A 289 6.47 -3.20 2.61
CA PRO A 289 6.91 -2.03 3.36
C PRO A 289 7.09 -0.82 2.44
N PHE A 290 6.90 0.36 2.99
CA PHE A 290 7.07 1.65 2.32
C PHE A 290 8.02 2.54 3.13
N GLY A 291 9.06 3.03 2.46
CA GLY A 291 9.96 4.01 3.06
C GLY A 291 11.03 3.39 3.97
N VAL A 292 11.51 2.18 3.69
CA VAL A 292 12.50 1.47 4.50
C VAL A 292 13.71 1.05 3.67
N GLU A 293 14.88 1.03 4.30
CA GLU A 293 16.10 0.48 3.70
C GLU A 293 15.92 -1.01 3.41
N SER A 294 16.30 -1.42 2.22
CA SER A 294 16.09 -2.79 1.76
C SER A 294 17.20 -3.25 0.82
N ASP A 295 17.46 -4.56 0.87
CA ASP A 295 18.23 -5.28 -0.13
C ASP A 295 17.26 -6.03 -1.03
N VAL A 296 17.35 -5.78 -2.33
CA VAL A 296 16.47 -6.38 -3.34
C VAL A 296 17.31 -7.02 -4.42
N ALA A 297 17.04 -8.30 -4.68
CA ALA A 297 17.72 -9.04 -5.74
C ALA A 297 16.72 -9.73 -6.66
N SER A 298 17.00 -9.74 -7.94
CA SER A 298 16.29 -10.51 -8.95
C SER A 298 17.26 -11.31 -9.78
N ASP A 299 16.90 -12.58 -10.08
CA ASP A 299 17.61 -13.42 -11.06
C ASP A 299 16.93 -13.43 -12.43
N GLY A 300 15.91 -12.58 -12.63
CA GLY A 300 15.07 -12.49 -13.82
C GLY A 300 13.80 -13.35 -13.75
N SER A 301 13.72 -14.32 -12.85
CA SER A 301 12.56 -15.20 -12.64
C SER A 301 12.00 -15.13 -11.21
N SER A 302 12.83 -14.80 -10.26
CA SER A 302 12.48 -14.61 -8.86
C SER A 302 12.99 -13.28 -8.33
N LEU A 303 12.28 -12.73 -7.34
CA LEU A 303 12.64 -11.53 -6.60
C LEU A 303 12.75 -11.86 -5.13
N THR A 304 13.81 -11.41 -4.48
CA THR A 304 13.94 -11.42 -3.03
C THR A 304 14.02 -10.00 -2.51
N VAL A 305 13.34 -9.73 -1.40
CA VAL A 305 13.40 -8.45 -0.69
C VAL A 305 13.68 -8.73 0.77
N THR A 306 14.70 -8.07 1.31
CA THR A 306 14.93 -7.97 2.76
C THR A 306 14.87 -6.51 3.13
N ALA A 307 13.89 -6.11 3.94
CA ALA A 307 13.70 -4.75 4.39
C ALA A 307 13.91 -4.64 5.90
N TYR A 308 14.55 -3.57 6.35
CA TYR A 308 15.04 -3.39 7.72
C TYR A 308 14.34 -2.22 8.42
N GLY A 309 14.07 -2.35 9.72
CA GLY A 309 13.42 -1.28 10.49
C GLY A 309 11.99 -0.98 10.02
N CYS A 310 11.26 -2.02 9.65
CA CYS A 310 9.87 -1.87 9.24
C CYS A 310 9.02 -1.35 10.41
N ALA A 311 7.96 -0.60 10.07
CA ALA A 311 6.97 -0.14 11.05
C ALA A 311 6.22 -1.37 11.62
N SER A 312 6.74 -1.93 12.71
CA SER A 312 6.13 -3.04 13.42
C SER A 312 5.56 -2.52 14.74
N PRO A 313 4.30 -2.81 15.06
CA PRO A 313 3.77 -2.49 16.38
C PRO A 313 4.55 -3.25 17.45
N ALA A 314 5.13 -2.54 18.39
CA ALA A 314 5.97 -3.09 19.45
C ALA A 314 5.26 -4.10 20.37
N SER A 315 3.97 -4.34 20.18
CA SER A 315 3.09 -5.11 21.06
C SER A 315 2.39 -6.30 20.39
N LEU A 316 2.90 -6.84 19.29
CA LEU A 316 2.30 -8.04 18.66
C LEU A 316 2.99 -9.37 19.07
N PRO A 317 3.23 -9.67 20.38
CA PRO A 317 3.85 -10.91 20.79
C PRO A 317 2.86 -12.09 20.89
N TRP A 318 1.63 -11.91 20.45
CA TRP A 318 0.52 -12.84 20.68
C TRP A 318 0.42 -14.00 19.69
N ARG A 319 1.28 -14.05 18.70
CA ARG A 319 1.37 -15.18 17.77
C ARG A 319 2.84 -15.55 17.55
N GLU A 320 3.13 -16.83 17.54
CA GLU A 320 4.37 -17.33 16.97
C GLU A 320 4.45 -16.83 15.52
N ALA A 321 5.63 -16.29 15.15
CA ALA A 321 5.87 -15.93 13.76
C ALA A 321 5.49 -17.12 12.88
N PRO A 322 4.71 -16.93 11.79
CA PRO A 322 4.40 -18.02 10.90
C PRO A 322 5.71 -18.65 10.43
N PRO A 323 5.76 -19.98 10.27
CA PRO A 323 6.98 -20.67 9.87
C PRO A 323 7.52 -20.06 8.57
N ALA A 324 8.85 -19.95 8.49
CA ALA A 324 9.56 -19.27 7.39
C ALA A 324 9.29 -19.85 6.00
N ASP A 325 8.69 -21.03 5.92
CA ASP A 325 8.26 -21.75 4.71
C ASP A 325 6.87 -21.34 4.17
N LEU A 326 6.13 -20.45 4.86
CA LEU A 326 4.96 -19.78 4.29
C LEU A 326 5.33 -18.69 3.25
N TRP A 327 6.61 -18.51 2.96
CA TRP A 327 7.09 -17.62 1.93
C TRP A 327 6.75 -18.22 0.55
N TRP A 328 5.80 -17.65 -0.08
CA TRP A 328 5.14 -17.86 -1.36
C TRP A 328 6.00 -18.56 -2.44
N HIS A 329 5.56 -19.74 -2.85
CA HIS A 329 5.95 -20.39 -4.08
C HIS A 329 5.13 -19.88 -5.27
#